data_fa8e1a14584ac514194d521469a16c64
#
_entry.id   fa8e1a14584ac514194d521469a16c64
#
_cell.length_a   1.000
_cell.length_b   1.000
_cell.length_c   1.000
_cell.angle_alpha   90.00
_cell.angle_beta   90.00
_cell.angle_gamma   90.00
#
_symmetry.space_group_name_H-M   'P 1'
#
loop_
_entity.id
_entity.type
_entity.pdbx_description
1 polymer ?
#
loop_
_entity_poly.entity_id
_entity_poly.type
_entity_poly.pdbx_seq_one_letter_code
_entity_poly.pdbx_strand_id
1 'polypeptide(L)'
;MICLVTGATLFAQRGFYGRDVRLGFKIDPVFVNTLRPLENGIEKDGSGFGVNYGLMADIQFSDSRGAFATGLEVQHASSSLLYKDAGKGLYRDEAVGAEQSYKLKLQYLQIPLSVKLKSNENNGFRWWGQFGTYMGALIGSRLDYSYGNTSEENINAMNKTNKLNMGLLVGAGGEYRLAQKTDLYFGVGFENGFTDITKNKDWKDDKVALNRWALRLGVFF
;
A
#
# COMPACT_ATOMS: atom_id res chain seq x y z
N MET A 1 4.76 29.15 23.85
CA MET A 1 5.02 28.28 22.69
C MET A 1 3.71 27.76 22.10
N ILE A 2 2.77 28.65 21.70
CA ILE A 2 1.40 28.32 21.23
C ILE A 2 1.04 29.07 19.92
N CYS A 3 1.96 29.77 19.26
CA CYS A 3 1.64 30.60 18.08
C CYS A 3 1.96 30.00 16.71
N LEU A 4 2.39 28.74 16.60
CA LEU A 4 2.79 28.13 15.31
C LEU A 4 1.70 27.25 14.64
N VAL A 5 0.58 27.00 15.29
CA VAL A 5 -0.50 26.16 14.75
C VAL A 5 -1.57 26.96 13.99
N THR A 6 -1.69 28.25 14.23
CA THR A 6 -2.74 29.08 13.60
C THR A 6 -2.43 29.54 12.18
N GLY A 7 -1.17 29.47 11.74
CA GLY A 7 -0.77 29.89 10.38
C GLY A 7 -1.05 28.87 9.28
N ALA A 8 -1.07 27.56 9.62
CA ALA A 8 -1.25 26.49 8.64
C ALA A 8 -2.72 26.33 8.17
N THR A 9 -3.67 26.75 9.00
CA THR A 9 -5.09 26.62 8.69
C THR A 9 -5.60 27.63 7.66
N LEU A 10 -4.97 28.80 7.56
CA LEU A 10 -5.38 29.86 6.63
C LEU A 10 -4.98 29.58 5.17
N PHE A 11 -3.89 28.86 4.93
CA PHE A 11 -3.49 28.47 3.58
C PHE A 11 -4.27 27.28 3.05
N ALA A 12 -4.70 26.34 3.90
CA ALA A 12 -5.52 25.22 3.52
C ALA A 12 -6.94 25.65 3.11
N GLN A 13 -7.51 26.67 3.75
CA GLN A 13 -8.86 27.15 3.46
C GLN A 13 -8.99 27.93 2.14
N ARG A 14 -7.95 28.59 1.67
CA ARG A 14 -8.02 29.37 0.42
C ARG A 14 -7.95 28.52 -0.86
N GLY A 15 -7.38 27.32 -0.80
CA GLY A 15 -7.26 26.43 -1.97
C GLY A 15 -8.50 25.56 -2.24
N PHE A 16 -9.40 25.40 -1.25
CA PHE A 16 -10.57 24.52 -1.33
C PHE A 16 -11.91 25.25 -1.48
N TYR A 17 -11.93 26.58 -1.52
CA TYR A 17 -13.15 27.34 -1.73
C TYR A 17 -13.69 27.09 -3.14
N GLY A 18 -14.83 26.38 -3.24
CA GLY A 18 -15.53 26.10 -4.49
C GLY A 18 -15.28 24.73 -5.13
N ARG A 19 -14.57 23.82 -4.45
CA ARG A 19 -14.44 22.44 -4.89
C ARG A 19 -15.19 21.50 -3.93
N ASP A 20 -16.02 20.62 -4.48
CA ASP A 20 -16.68 19.61 -3.68
C ASP A 20 -15.66 18.57 -3.23
N VAL A 21 -15.50 18.43 -1.91
CA VAL A 21 -14.68 17.40 -1.27
C VAL A 21 -15.61 16.34 -0.72
N ARG A 22 -15.42 15.12 -1.19
CA ARG A 22 -16.13 13.93 -0.67
C ARG A 22 -15.18 13.17 0.23
N LEU A 23 -15.62 12.88 1.43
CA LEU A 23 -14.89 12.05 2.40
C LEU A 23 -15.51 10.66 2.47
N GLY A 24 -14.71 9.68 2.86
CA GLY A 24 -15.21 8.33 3.02
C GLY A 24 -14.26 7.43 3.80
N PHE A 25 -14.76 6.25 4.10
CA PHE A 25 -13.99 5.15 4.67
C PHE A 25 -13.86 4.03 3.67
N LYS A 26 -12.74 3.32 3.74
CA LYS A 26 -12.54 2.11 2.94
C LYS A 26 -11.92 0.99 3.76
N ILE A 27 -12.20 -0.22 3.32
CA ILE A 27 -11.56 -1.45 3.75
C ILE A 27 -11.30 -2.29 2.50
N ASP A 28 -10.04 -2.56 2.21
CA ASP A 28 -9.61 -3.22 0.99
C ASP A 28 -8.97 -4.56 1.33
N PRO A 29 -9.69 -5.70 1.18
CA PRO A 29 -9.07 -7.03 1.25
C PRO A 29 -8.01 -7.19 0.16
N VAL A 30 -6.79 -7.51 0.56
CA VAL A 30 -5.66 -7.75 -0.35
C VAL A 30 -5.52 -9.25 -0.55
N PHE A 31 -5.82 -9.74 -1.74
CA PHE A 31 -5.83 -11.17 -2.05
C PHE A 31 -4.54 -11.65 -2.72
N VAL A 32 -3.74 -10.75 -3.26
CA VAL A 32 -2.38 -11.03 -3.73
C VAL A 32 -1.44 -9.98 -3.15
N ASN A 33 -0.55 -10.44 -2.29
CA ASN A 33 0.45 -9.61 -1.65
C ASN A 33 1.80 -10.28 -1.89
N THR A 34 2.60 -9.73 -2.80
CA THR A 34 3.81 -10.37 -3.29
C THR A 34 5.02 -9.49 -3.09
N LEU A 35 6.03 -10.06 -2.46
CA LEU A 35 7.38 -9.58 -2.54
C LEU A 35 7.98 -10.07 -3.87
N ARG A 36 8.32 -9.15 -4.76
CA ARG A 36 8.92 -9.45 -6.05
C ARG A 36 10.43 -9.27 -5.96
N PRO A 37 11.21 -10.37 -5.94
CA PRO A 37 12.66 -10.26 -6.07
C PRO A 37 12.99 -9.69 -7.46
N LEU A 38 13.96 -8.80 -7.50
CA LEU A 38 14.48 -8.22 -8.74
C LEU A 38 15.87 -8.79 -9.09
N GLU A 39 16.40 -9.68 -8.24
CA GLU A 39 17.72 -10.28 -8.38
C GLU A 39 17.69 -11.80 -8.37
N ASN A 40 18.73 -12.42 -8.94
CA ASN A 40 18.86 -13.88 -8.99
C ASN A 40 19.18 -14.47 -7.62
N GLY A 41 18.74 -15.71 -7.38
CA GLY A 41 19.00 -16.45 -6.13
C GLY A 41 17.98 -16.23 -5.02
N ILE A 42 16.95 -15.43 -5.29
CA ILE A 42 15.82 -15.20 -4.43
C ILE A 42 14.54 -15.58 -5.18
N GLU A 43 13.73 -16.42 -4.59
CA GLU A 43 12.46 -16.83 -5.17
C GLU A 43 11.30 -16.35 -4.30
N LYS A 44 10.18 -16.11 -4.96
CA LYS A 44 8.92 -15.85 -4.28
C LYS A 44 8.39 -17.16 -3.69
N ASP A 45 8.18 -17.16 -2.38
CA ASP A 45 7.62 -18.29 -1.65
C ASP A 45 6.20 -17.99 -1.17
N GLY A 46 5.28 -17.85 -2.15
CA GLY A 46 3.87 -17.61 -1.88
C GLY A 46 3.43 -16.14 -1.88
N SER A 47 2.12 -15.96 -1.74
CA SER A 47 1.46 -14.66 -1.58
C SER A 47 0.70 -14.65 -0.26
N GLY A 48 0.80 -13.56 0.49
CA GLY A 48 0.04 -13.39 1.73
C GLY A 48 -1.30 -12.71 1.49
N PHE A 49 -2.24 -12.97 2.38
CA PHE A 49 -3.46 -12.20 2.51
C PHE A 49 -3.21 -10.98 3.41
N GLY A 50 -3.89 -9.89 3.14
CA GLY A 50 -3.81 -8.67 3.96
C GLY A 50 -5.13 -7.90 3.91
N VAL A 51 -5.22 -6.89 4.76
CA VAL A 51 -6.35 -5.94 4.76
C VAL A 51 -5.78 -4.54 4.87
N ASN A 52 -6.18 -3.66 3.96
CA ASN A 52 -5.90 -2.24 4.05
C ASN A 52 -7.17 -1.53 4.49
N TYR A 53 -7.04 -0.52 5.32
CA TYR A 53 -8.18 0.29 5.75
C TYR A 53 -7.77 1.73 5.99
N GLY A 54 -8.71 2.65 5.86
CA GLY A 54 -8.41 4.05 6.05
C GLY A 54 -9.48 5.01 5.60
N LEU A 55 -9.08 6.28 5.60
CA LEU A 55 -9.87 7.39 5.10
C LEU A 55 -9.56 7.62 3.63
N MET A 56 -10.56 7.97 2.85
CA MET A 56 -10.41 8.42 1.48
C MET A 56 -11.06 9.79 1.27
N ALA A 57 -10.49 10.56 0.36
CA ALA A 57 -10.96 11.88 -0.01
C ALA A 57 -10.89 12.07 -1.51
N ASP A 58 -12.00 12.45 -2.13
CA ASP A 58 -12.06 12.88 -3.52
C ASP A 58 -12.27 14.40 -3.57
N ILE A 59 -11.29 15.11 -4.12
CA ILE A 59 -11.37 16.55 -4.38
C ILE A 59 -11.79 16.71 -5.84
N GLN A 60 -13.06 17.03 -6.07
CA GLN A 60 -13.64 17.03 -7.40
C GLN A 60 -13.12 18.21 -8.24
N PHE A 61 -12.93 17.98 -9.54
CA PHE A 61 -12.72 19.03 -10.51
C PHE A 61 -14.06 19.71 -10.87
N SER A 62 -14.00 20.82 -11.56
CA SER A 62 -15.20 21.64 -11.87
C SER A 62 -16.33 20.90 -12.59
N ASP A 63 -16.04 19.82 -13.32
CA ASP A 63 -17.02 19.06 -14.11
C ASP A 63 -17.55 17.80 -13.40
N SER A 64 -17.21 17.58 -12.12
CA SER A 64 -17.61 16.44 -11.30
C SER A 64 -17.24 15.04 -11.83
N ARG A 65 -16.74 14.92 -13.05
CA ARG A 65 -16.30 13.65 -13.66
C ARG A 65 -14.86 13.30 -13.34
N GLY A 66 -14.08 14.28 -12.93
CA GLY A 66 -12.71 14.10 -12.49
C GLY A 66 -12.52 14.49 -11.03
N ALA A 67 -11.64 13.79 -10.33
CA ALA A 67 -11.25 14.12 -8.98
C ALA A 67 -9.76 13.83 -8.75
N PHE A 68 -9.15 14.62 -7.88
CA PHE A 68 -7.91 14.22 -7.22
C PHE A 68 -8.28 13.36 -6.03
N ALA A 69 -7.89 12.08 -6.08
CA ALA A 69 -8.19 11.12 -5.04
C ALA A 69 -6.95 10.91 -4.15
N THR A 70 -7.15 11.08 -2.85
CA THR A 70 -6.14 10.93 -1.81
C THR A 70 -6.75 10.29 -0.56
N GLY A 71 -5.97 10.17 0.50
CA GLY A 71 -6.43 9.58 1.75
C GLY A 71 -5.31 9.27 2.71
N LEU A 72 -5.64 8.55 3.76
CA LEU A 72 -4.69 8.03 4.72
C LEU A 72 -5.07 6.58 5.04
N GLU A 73 -4.17 5.66 4.73
CA GLU A 73 -4.43 4.23 4.78
C GLU A 73 -3.40 3.50 5.63
N VAL A 74 -3.86 2.57 6.45
CA VAL A 74 -2.99 1.57 7.08
C VAL A 74 -3.01 0.34 6.19
N GLN A 75 -1.83 -0.05 5.75
CA GLN A 75 -1.65 -1.19 4.87
C GLN A 75 -0.91 -2.32 5.57
N HIS A 76 -1.40 -3.54 5.37
CA HIS A 76 -0.78 -4.76 5.87
C HIS A 76 -0.31 -5.59 4.68
N ALA A 77 1.00 -5.84 4.65
CA ALA A 77 1.63 -6.68 3.64
C ALA A 77 2.28 -7.89 4.33
N SER A 78 1.97 -9.09 3.86
CA SER A 78 2.62 -10.31 4.32
C SER A 78 2.97 -11.16 3.11
N SER A 79 4.24 -11.55 2.98
CA SER A 79 4.71 -12.43 1.90
C SER A 79 6.00 -13.13 2.29
N SER A 80 6.26 -14.28 1.69
CA SER A 80 7.45 -15.08 1.96
C SER A 80 8.44 -15.00 0.79
N LEU A 81 9.71 -15.06 1.13
CA LEU A 81 10.85 -15.12 0.22
C LEU A 81 11.69 -16.35 0.55
N LEU A 82 12.10 -17.07 -0.49
CA LEU A 82 13.00 -18.20 -0.40
C LEU A 82 14.38 -17.81 -0.96
N TYR A 83 15.39 -17.86 -0.13
CA TYR A 83 16.77 -17.62 -0.49
C TYR A 83 17.48 -18.96 -0.73
N LYS A 84 17.90 -19.21 -1.97
CA LYS A 84 18.63 -20.42 -2.37
C LYS A 84 20.14 -20.26 -2.31
N ASP A 85 20.61 -19.02 -2.19
CA ASP A 85 22.02 -18.69 -2.10
C ASP A 85 22.41 -18.44 -0.63
N ALA A 86 23.26 -19.30 -0.07
CA ALA A 86 23.75 -19.18 1.32
C ALA A 86 24.51 -17.88 1.60
N GLY A 87 25.00 -17.20 0.54
CA GLY A 87 25.67 -15.91 0.62
C GLY A 87 24.72 -14.72 0.75
N LYS A 88 23.40 -14.91 0.59
CA LYS A 88 22.36 -13.87 0.62
C LYS A 88 21.45 -14.02 1.84
N GLY A 89 20.67 -12.99 2.13
CA GLY A 89 19.75 -12.98 3.25
C GLY A 89 20.32 -12.36 4.53
N LEU A 90 19.53 -12.37 5.60
CA LEU A 90 19.88 -11.74 6.88
C LEU A 90 20.80 -12.59 7.75
N TYR A 91 20.56 -13.88 7.77
CA TYR A 91 21.30 -14.83 8.60
C TYR A 91 22.21 -15.67 7.71
N ARG A 92 23.49 -15.30 7.69
CA ARG A 92 24.49 -15.92 6.85
C ARG A 92 25.32 -16.86 7.68
N ASP A 93 25.12 -18.13 7.48
CA ASP A 93 26.06 -19.13 7.95
C ASP A 93 26.67 -19.81 6.71
N GLU A 94 27.90 -19.45 6.40
CA GLU A 94 28.64 -20.00 5.24
C GLU A 94 28.86 -21.51 5.34
N ALA A 95 28.65 -22.08 6.53
CA ALA A 95 28.81 -23.50 6.79
C ALA A 95 27.60 -24.35 6.29
N VAL A 96 26.54 -23.73 5.88
CA VAL A 96 25.28 -24.48 5.62
C VAL A 96 24.65 -24.02 4.29
N GLY A 97 24.87 -24.79 3.24
CA GLY A 97 24.27 -24.60 1.92
C GLY A 97 22.75 -24.91 1.86
N ALA A 98 21.98 -24.43 2.82
CA ALA A 98 20.56 -24.71 2.93
C ALA A 98 19.72 -23.50 2.56
N GLU A 99 18.55 -23.80 1.98
CA GLU A 99 17.51 -22.80 1.67
C GLU A 99 17.00 -22.12 2.94
N GLN A 100 16.82 -20.79 2.86
CA GLN A 100 16.34 -19.95 3.96
C GLN A 100 15.00 -19.32 3.56
N SER A 101 13.97 -19.53 4.37
CA SER A 101 12.67 -18.91 4.15
C SER A 101 12.46 -17.74 5.11
N TYR A 102 12.04 -16.62 4.57
CA TYR A 102 11.75 -15.39 5.30
C TYR A 102 10.33 -14.91 5.01
N LYS A 103 9.47 -14.89 6.01
CA LYS A 103 8.15 -14.31 5.91
C LYS A 103 8.14 -12.92 6.52
N LEU A 104 8.05 -11.92 5.67
CA LEU A 104 7.97 -10.51 6.06
C LEU A 104 6.50 -10.11 6.29
N LYS A 105 6.23 -9.51 7.45
CA LYS A 105 4.95 -8.90 7.83
C LYS A 105 5.19 -7.41 8.01
N LEU A 106 4.71 -6.61 7.07
CA LEU A 106 4.96 -5.17 6.97
C LEU A 106 3.69 -4.38 7.20
N GLN A 107 3.80 -3.25 7.88
CA GLN A 107 2.73 -2.28 8.02
C GLN A 107 3.21 -0.92 7.54
N TYR A 108 2.45 -0.28 6.65
CA TYR A 108 2.73 1.05 6.14
C TYR A 108 1.57 1.99 6.42
N LEU A 109 1.88 3.21 6.79
CA LEU A 109 0.95 4.32 6.72
C LEU A 109 1.12 4.96 5.34
N GLN A 110 0.11 4.84 4.48
CA GLN A 110 0.18 5.23 3.06
C GLN A 110 -0.74 6.39 2.74
N ILE A 111 -0.24 7.26 1.86
CA ILE A 111 -1.00 8.35 1.24
C ILE A 111 -1.03 8.09 -0.27
N PRO A 112 -2.20 7.74 -0.86
CA PRO A 112 -2.37 7.71 -2.30
C PRO A 112 -2.48 9.12 -2.87
N LEU A 113 -1.92 9.34 -4.05
CA LEU A 113 -1.96 10.58 -4.81
C LEU A 113 -2.32 10.24 -6.26
N SER A 114 -3.58 10.41 -6.62
CA SER A 114 -4.07 9.86 -7.88
C SER A 114 -5.16 10.72 -8.52
N VAL A 115 -5.33 10.54 -9.81
CA VAL A 115 -6.46 11.08 -10.57
C VAL A 115 -7.51 9.98 -10.71
N LYS A 116 -8.74 10.32 -10.37
CA LYS A 116 -9.91 9.47 -10.55
C LYS A 116 -10.81 10.10 -11.61
N LEU A 117 -11.18 9.32 -12.61
CA LEU A 117 -12.13 9.68 -13.65
C LEU A 117 -13.41 8.87 -13.46
N LYS A 118 -14.55 9.53 -13.64
CA LYS A 118 -15.88 8.92 -13.44
C LYS A 118 -16.72 9.05 -14.71
N SER A 119 -17.53 8.04 -15.00
CA SER A 119 -18.54 8.14 -16.03
C SER A 119 -19.70 9.06 -15.59
N ASN A 120 -20.58 9.39 -16.54
CA ASN A 120 -21.87 9.95 -16.19
C ASN A 120 -22.65 8.95 -15.32
N GLU A 121 -23.48 9.49 -14.43
CA GLU A 121 -24.37 8.67 -13.60
C GLU A 121 -25.52 8.14 -14.44
N ASN A 122 -25.79 6.85 -14.29
CA ASN A 122 -26.96 6.20 -14.87
C ASN A 122 -27.64 5.35 -13.79
N ASN A 123 -28.89 5.70 -13.46
CA ASN A 123 -29.67 5.03 -12.41
C ASN A 123 -28.94 4.88 -11.06
N GLY A 124 -28.23 5.94 -10.62
CA GLY A 124 -27.48 5.95 -9.38
C GLY A 124 -26.12 5.26 -9.45
N PHE A 125 -25.75 4.71 -10.59
CA PHE A 125 -24.48 4.01 -10.80
C PHE A 125 -23.51 4.83 -11.65
N ARG A 126 -22.22 4.82 -11.28
CA ARG A 126 -21.10 5.42 -12.05
C ARG A 126 -19.92 4.47 -12.09
N TRP A 127 -19.31 4.32 -13.24
CA TRP A 127 -17.99 3.69 -13.35
C TRP A 127 -16.90 4.67 -12.94
N TRP A 128 -15.85 4.16 -12.37
CA TRP A 128 -14.65 4.94 -12.10
C TRP A 128 -13.39 4.21 -12.53
N GLY A 129 -12.39 4.99 -12.98
CA GLY A 129 -11.02 4.56 -13.20
C GLY A 129 -10.08 5.49 -12.45
N GLN A 130 -9.02 4.96 -11.86
CA GLN A 130 -8.07 5.69 -11.04
C GLN A 130 -6.65 5.29 -11.40
N PHE A 131 -5.77 6.27 -11.52
CA PHE A 131 -4.35 6.00 -11.65
C PHE A 131 -3.53 7.08 -10.97
N GLY A 132 -2.33 6.72 -10.48
CA GLY A 132 -1.44 7.65 -9.80
C GLY A 132 -0.31 6.96 -9.10
N THR A 133 0.16 7.58 -8.03
CA THR A 133 1.24 7.11 -7.19
C THR A 133 0.77 6.97 -5.75
N TYR A 134 1.57 6.29 -4.95
CA TYR A 134 1.41 6.27 -3.51
C TYR A 134 2.76 6.46 -2.82
N MET A 135 2.71 6.95 -1.60
CA MET A 135 3.85 7.06 -0.71
C MET A 135 3.46 6.49 0.65
N GLY A 136 4.25 5.58 1.17
CA GLY A 136 4.04 4.90 2.44
C GLY A 136 5.23 4.99 3.37
N ALA A 137 4.99 5.27 4.64
CA ALA A 137 5.97 5.21 5.71
C ALA A 137 5.79 3.93 6.51
N LEU A 138 6.88 3.20 6.75
CA LEU A 138 6.87 1.97 7.54
C LEU A 138 6.56 2.29 9.00
N ILE A 139 5.50 1.69 9.54
CA ILE A 139 5.08 1.82 10.93
C ILE A 139 5.25 0.52 11.71
N GLY A 140 5.41 -0.61 11.03
CA GLY A 140 5.66 -1.92 11.64
C GLY A 140 6.34 -2.86 10.67
N SER A 141 7.33 -3.63 11.17
CA SER A 141 7.97 -4.71 10.41
C SER A 141 8.33 -5.85 11.33
N ARG A 142 7.82 -7.03 10.99
CA ARG A 142 8.13 -8.29 11.66
C ARG A 142 8.57 -9.32 10.65
N LEU A 143 9.43 -10.22 11.10
CA LEU A 143 10.02 -11.26 10.31
C LEU A 143 9.82 -12.60 11.01
N ASP A 144 9.33 -13.59 10.29
CA ASP A 144 9.43 -14.99 10.67
C ASP A 144 10.54 -15.61 9.81
N TYR A 145 11.42 -16.35 10.41
CA TYR A 145 12.59 -16.96 9.77
C TYR A 145 12.57 -18.47 9.99
N SER A 146 12.86 -19.21 8.95
CA SER A 146 12.99 -20.66 9.01
C SER A 146 14.19 -21.13 8.20
N TYR A 147 15.01 -21.97 8.83
CA TYR A 147 16.25 -22.50 8.30
C TYR A 147 16.57 -23.86 8.91
N GLY A 148 16.61 -24.90 8.10
CA GLY A 148 16.79 -26.27 8.58
C GLY A 148 15.79 -26.62 9.68
N ASN A 149 16.29 -26.95 10.87
CA ASN A 149 15.46 -27.25 12.06
C ASN A 149 15.25 -26.03 12.98
N THR A 150 15.75 -24.85 12.60
CA THR A 150 15.62 -23.63 13.37
C THR A 150 14.51 -22.77 12.79
N SER A 151 13.58 -22.34 13.64
CA SER A 151 12.51 -21.43 13.28
C SER A 151 12.35 -20.38 14.38
N GLU A 152 12.33 -19.12 13.99
CA GLU A 152 12.06 -18.00 14.88
C GLU A 152 10.94 -17.15 14.29
N GLU A 153 10.01 -16.74 15.14
CA GLU A 153 8.84 -15.96 14.73
C GLU A 153 8.80 -14.58 15.39
N ASN A 154 8.14 -13.63 14.71
CA ASN A 154 7.87 -12.28 15.21
C ASN A 154 9.12 -11.44 15.58
N ILE A 155 10.23 -11.69 14.91
CA ILE A 155 11.45 -10.89 15.08
C ILE A 155 11.19 -9.47 14.60
N ASN A 156 11.62 -8.47 15.38
CA ASN A 156 11.52 -7.08 14.97
C ASN A 156 12.51 -6.78 13.83
N ALA A 157 11.96 -6.44 12.64
CA ALA A 157 12.72 -6.14 11.44
C ALA A 157 12.71 -4.66 11.03
N MET A 158 12.23 -3.75 11.89
CA MET A 158 12.14 -2.30 11.59
C MET A 158 13.47 -1.67 11.12
N ASN A 159 14.58 -2.11 11.69
CA ASN A 159 15.89 -1.60 11.32
C ASN A 159 16.46 -2.25 10.05
N LYS A 160 15.93 -3.40 9.65
CA LYS A 160 16.37 -4.21 8.51
C LYS A 160 15.52 -3.95 7.25
N THR A 161 14.44 -3.16 7.37
CA THR A 161 13.48 -2.82 6.31
C THR A 161 13.57 -1.34 5.98
N ASN A 162 13.43 -0.98 4.73
CA ASN A 162 13.40 0.41 4.30
C ASN A 162 12.12 1.10 4.79
N LYS A 163 12.29 2.31 5.30
CA LYS A 163 11.18 3.06 5.93
C LYS A 163 10.20 3.67 4.95
N LEU A 164 10.61 3.85 3.69
CA LEU A 164 9.80 4.47 2.64
C LEU A 164 9.43 3.43 1.58
N ASN A 165 8.16 3.36 1.23
CA ASN A 165 7.65 2.59 0.11
C ASN A 165 6.87 3.51 -0.83
N MET A 166 7.23 3.47 -2.12
CA MET A 166 6.58 4.25 -3.16
C MET A 166 6.30 3.37 -4.37
N GLY A 167 5.25 3.70 -5.10
CA GLY A 167 4.88 2.94 -6.28
C GLY A 167 3.77 3.61 -7.09
N LEU A 168 3.36 2.89 -8.13
CA LEU A 168 2.21 3.23 -8.94
C LEU A 168 0.97 2.54 -8.37
N LEU A 169 -0.17 3.18 -8.54
CA LEU A 169 -1.47 2.60 -8.29
C LEU A 169 -2.37 2.77 -9.51
N VAL A 170 -3.13 1.71 -9.79
CA VAL A 170 -4.18 1.70 -10.80
C VAL A 170 -5.40 1.01 -10.21
N GLY A 171 -6.58 1.49 -10.53
CA GLY A 171 -7.82 0.87 -10.07
C GLY A 171 -8.99 1.19 -10.97
N ALA A 172 -10.00 0.34 -10.92
CA ALA A 172 -11.27 0.53 -11.61
C ALA A 172 -12.41 -0.12 -10.84
N GLY A 173 -13.61 0.42 -11.00
CA GLY A 173 -14.78 -0.12 -10.33
C GLY A 173 -16.03 0.71 -10.53
N GLY A 174 -16.94 0.63 -9.57
CA GLY A 174 -18.21 1.34 -9.56
C GLY A 174 -18.46 2.12 -8.27
N GLU A 175 -19.24 3.16 -8.40
CA GLU A 175 -19.89 3.86 -7.30
C GLU A 175 -21.40 3.72 -7.48
N TYR A 176 -22.10 3.35 -6.41
CA TYR A 176 -23.55 3.24 -6.40
C TYR A 176 -24.16 4.15 -5.34
N ARG A 177 -25.07 5.02 -5.74
CA ARG A 177 -25.73 5.96 -4.84
C ARG A 177 -26.74 5.26 -3.96
N LEU A 178 -26.46 5.22 -2.66
CA LEU A 178 -27.37 4.67 -1.65
C LEU A 178 -28.33 5.74 -1.11
N ALA A 179 -27.86 6.99 -0.98
CA ALA A 179 -28.61 8.13 -0.48
C ALA A 179 -28.10 9.44 -1.09
N GLN A 180 -28.73 10.57 -0.79
CA GLN A 180 -28.37 11.87 -1.39
C GLN A 180 -26.88 12.24 -1.24
N LYS A 181 -26.23 11.83 -0.14
CA LYS A 181 -24.81 12.12 0.14
C LYS A 181 -24.00 10.86 0.43
N THR A 182 -24.53 9.67 0.13
CA THR A 182 -23.86 8.41 0.48
C THR A 182 -23.75 7.55 -0.76
N ASP A 183 -22.51 7.29 -1.17
CA ASP A 183 -22.21 6.41 -2.29
C ASP A 183 -21.41 5.20 -1.81
N LEU A 184 -21.85 4.01 -2.19
CA LEU A 184 -21.06 2.78 -2.07
C LEU A 184 -19.97 2.78 -3.13
N TYR A 185 -18.74 2.52 -2.72
CA TYR A 185 -17.56 2.45 -3.57
C TYR A 185 -17.02 1.02 -3.60
N PHE A 186 -16.82 0.47 -4.78
CA PHE A 186 -16.27 -0.88 -4.93
C PHE A 186 -15.48 -1.03 -6.22
N GLY A 187 -14.58 -2.00 -6.27
CA GLY A 187 -13.75 -2.24 -7.46
C GLY A 187 -12.55 -3.13 -7.18
N VAL A 188 -11.58 -3.05 -8.06
CA VAL A 188 -10.29 -3.71 -7.95
C VAL A 188 -9.17 -2.69 -8.08
N GLY A 189 -8.07 -2.92 -7.39
CA GLY A 189 -6.88 -2.09 -7.45
C GLY A 189 -5.62 -2.92 -7.54
N PHE A 190 -4.66 -2.40 -8.27
CA PHE A 190 -3.31 -2.93 -8.37
C PHE A 190 -2.31 -1.85 -7.95
N GLU A 191 -1.37 -2.23 -7.13
CA GLU A 191 -0.27 -1.38 -6.69
C GLU A 191 1.06 -2.06 -7.01
N ASN A 192 1.93 -1.33 -7.71
CA ASN A 192 3.26 -1.77 -8.09
C ASN A 192 4.30 -0.89 -7.39
N GLY A 193 4.97 -1.44 -6.37
CA GLY A 193 6.09 -0.78 -5.72
C GLY A 193 7.34 -0.80 -6.59
N PHE A 194 8.08 0.29 -6.58
CA PHE A 194 9.38 0.39 -7.23
C PHE A 194 10.51 0.74 -6.27
N THR A 195 10.20 1.00 -5.01
CA THR A 195 11.20 1.13 -3.96
C THR A 195 11.57 -0.24 -3.44
N ASP A 196 12.85 -0.39 -3.10
CA ASP A 196 13.34 -1.56 -2.40
C ASP A 196 12.81 -1.58 -0.96
N ILE A 197 12.29 -2.73 -0.52
CA ILE A 197 11.79 -2.93 0.83
C ILE A 197 12.91 -3.36 1.77
N THR A 198 13.90 -4.08 1.24
CA THR A 198 15.04 -4.59 1.99
C THR A 198 16.13 -3.52 2.10
N LYS A 199 16.84 -3.48 3.23
CA LYS A 199 18.03 -2.64 3.33
C LYS A 199 19.23 -3.41 2.81
N ASN A 200 19.82 -2.96 1.72
CA ASN A 200 20.97 -3.57 1.07
C ASN A 200 22.11 -3.89 2.04
N LYS A 201 22.37 -3.03 3.02
CA LYS A 201 23.41 -3.25 4.02
C LYS A 201 23.21 -4.52 4.84
N ASP A 202 21.96 -4.84 5.15
CA ASP A 202 21.59 -5.97 6.00
C ASP A 202 21.32 -7.24 5.16
N TRP A 203 20.76 -7.09 3.94
CA TRP A 203 20.33 -8.16 3.06
C TRP A 203 21.31 -8.47 1.90
N LYS A 204 22.49 -7.82 1.83
CA LYS A 204 23.48 -7.95 0.74
C LYS A 204 22.94 -7.64 -0.66
N ASP A 205 22.61 -6.37 -0.87
CA ASP A 205 22.22 -5.79 -2.18
C ASP A 205 21.01 -6.46 -2.84
N ASP A 206 20.12 -7.04 -2.04
CA ASP A 206 18.88 -7.62 -2.53
C ASP A 206 17.86 -6.52 -2.81
N LYS A 207 17.28 -6.52 -3.99
CA LYS A 207 16.17 -5.64 -4.35
C LYS A 207 14.88 -6.41 -4.37
N VAL A 208 13.96 -6.01 -3.50
CA VAL A 208 12.64 -6.62 -3.38
C VAL A 208 11.57 -5.55 -3.42
N ALA A 209 10.69 -5.61 -4.39
CA ALA A 209 9.56 -4.69 -4.53
C ALA A 209 8.24 -5.34 -4.06
N LEU A 210 7.31 -4.52 -3.59
CA LEU A 210 6.00 -4.96 -3.11
C LEU A 210 4.94 -4.73 -4.18
N ASN A 211 4.28 -5.80 -4.63
CA ASN A 211 3.16 -5.76 -5.55
C ASN A 211 1.90 -6.28 -4.88
N ARG A 212 0.77 -5.61 -5.09
CA ARG A 212 -0.50 -5.95 -4.43
C ARG A 212 -1.69 -5.87 -5.37
N TRP A 213 -2.61 -6.84 -5.21
CA TRP A 213 -3.95 -6.77 -5.76
C TRP A 213 -4.96 -6.77 -4.61
N ALA A 214 -5.88 -5.84 -4.65
CA ALA A 214 -6.88 -5.67 -3.61
C ALA A 214 -8.28 -5.46 -4.21
N LEU A 215 -9.29 -5.95 -3.50
CA LEU A 215 -10.65 -5.45 -3.69
C LEU A 215 -10.72 -4.08 -3.03
N ARG A 216 -11.41 -3.15 -3.69
CA ARG A 216 -11.67 -1.81 -3.18
C ARG A 216 -13.11 -1.79 -2.66
N LEU A 217 -13.31 -1.56 -1.39
CA LEU A 217 -14.63 -1.46 -0.78
C LEU A 217 -14.67 -0.23 0.13
N GLY A 218 -15.72 0.58 0.01
CA GLY A 218 -15.82 1.78 0.83
C GLY A 218 -17.15 2.48 0.71
N VAL A 219 -17.29 3.54 1.49
CA VAL A 219 -18.48 4.40 1.51
C VAL A 219 -18.03 5.86 1.54
N PHE A 220 -18.53 6.66 0.63
CA PHE A 220 -18.44 8.12 0.64
C PHE A 220 -19.69 8.73 1.30
N PHE A 221 -19.51 9.88 1.97
CA PHE A 221 -20.57 10.64 2.63
C PHE A 221 -20.31 12.14 2.52
#